data_279f91e4eff739ee66636bd466e53f01
#
_entry.id   279f91e4eff739ee66636bd466e53f01
#
_cell.length_a   1.000
_cell.length_b   1.000
_cell.length_c   1.000
_cell.angle_alpha   90.00
_cell.angle_beta   90.00
_cell.angle_gamma   90.00
#
_symmetry.space_group_name_H-M   'P 1'
#
loop_
_entity.id
_entity.type
_entity.pdbx_description
1 polymer ?
#
loop_
_entity_poly.entity_id
_entity_poly.type
_entity_poly.pdbx_seq_one_letter_code
_entity_poly.pdbx_strand_id
1 'polypeptide(L)'
;MCIRDRASVGGGIPILRTIKDSLATNHITKVYGILNGTCNYILSEMEKTKDNFKNVLTKAQKLGYAEPGNPKLDLNGYDALAKVKILSALAFNKRLSNSVSLMEGIENVEPKDFEIADQLNLRIKLLGITEIINNKLFERVHPCLVKKNTYIGNVGGVMNAVILEGKPVGESVLQGEGAGPEPTSSVSYTHLRAHETWSY
;
A
#
# COMPACT_ATOMS: atom_id res chain seq x y z
N MET A 1 19.04 -6.70 13.19
CA MET A 1 17.77 -6.39 12.47
C MET A 1 17.76 -7.21 11.20
N CYS A 2 16.77 -8.08 11.00
CA CYS A 2 16.80 -9.08 9.93
C CYS A 2 16.60 -8.44 8.55
N ILE A 3 17.30 -8.95 7.53
CA ILE A 3 17.23 -8.48 6.12
C ILE A 3 15.79 -8.55 5.58
N ARG A 4 14.98 -9.50 6.07
CA ARG A 4 13.58 -9.69 5.68
C ARG A 4 12.65 -8.52 6.07
N ASP A 5 13.03 -7.71 7.06
CA ASP A 5 12.15 -6.68 7.60
C ASP A 5 11.97 -5.48 6.65
N ARG A 6 12.94 -5.21 5.79
CA ARG A 6 12.91 -4.02 4.92
C ARG A 6 12.00 -4.16 3.71
N ALA A 7 11.82 -5.34 3.19
CA ALA A 7 10.94 -5.64 2.05
C ALA A 7 9.54 -6.10 2.48
N SER A 8 9.23 -6.08 3.77
CA SER A 8 7.94 -6.54 4.30
C SER A 8 6.78 -5.60 3.95
N VAL A 9 7.07 -4.34 3.64
CA VAL A 9 6.07 -3.35 3.21
C VAL A 9 6.59 -2.56 2.01
N GLY A 10 5.81 -2.53 0.94
CA GLY A 10 6.09 -1.71 -0.23
C GLY A 10 7.21 -2.23 -1.14
N GLY A 11 7.69 -3.45 -0.95
CA GLY A 11 8.72 -4.07 -1.81
C GLY A 11 9.97 -3.19 -1.97
N GLY A 12 10.14 -2.59 -3.15
CA GLY A 12 11.25 -1.68 -3.45
C GLY A 12 11.15 -0.28 -2.85
N ILE A 13 10.01 0.09 -2.25
CA ILE A 13 9.83 1.39 -1.61
C ILE A 13 10.54 1.40 -0.25
N PRO A 14 11.50 2.32 0.03
CA PRO A 14 12.25 2.33 1.29
C PRO A 14 11.46 2.93 2.46
N ILE A 15 10.16 2.61 2.57
CA ILE A 15 9.24 3.26 3.53
C ILE A 15 9.63 3.05 4.99
N LEU A 16 10.07 1.84 5.36
CA LEU A 16 10.44 1.53 6.73
C LEU A 16 11.67 2.33 7.17
N ARG A 17 12.65 2.49 6.26
CA ARG A 17 13.83 3.32 6.51
C ARG A 17 13.47 4.80 6.56
N THR A 18 12.61 5.26 5.67
CA THR A 18 12.14 6.65 5.65
C THR A 18 11.50 7.02 6.99
N ILE A 19 10.62 6.18 7.53
CA ILE A 19 9.99 6.43 8.82
C ILE A 19 11.03 6.43 9.96
N LYS A 20 11.91 5.43 9.99
CA LYS A 20 12.85 5.23 11.11
C LYS A 20 14.01 6.23 11.14
N ASP A 21 14.59 6.49 9.96
CA ASP A 21 15.83 7.23 9.84
C ASP A 21 15.60 8.66 9.35
N SER A 22 14.91 8.81 8.20
CA SER A 22 14.78 10.11 7.55
C SER A 22 13.76 11.04 8.23
N LEU A 23 12.70 10.47 8.79
CA LEU A 23 11.63 11.22 9.46
C LEU A 23 11.61 11.04 10.98
N ALA A 24 12.69 10.53 11.57
CA ALA A 24 12.77 10.20 13.00
C ALA A 24 12.45 11.37 13.95
N THR A 25 12.71 12.60 13.53
CA THR A 25 12.43 13.83 14.30
C THR A 25 11.05 14.44 14.03
N ASN A 26 10.29 13.85 13.10
CA ASN A 26 8.98 14.35 12.71
C ASN A 26 7.86 13.64 13.48
N HIS A 27 6.83 14.41 13.84
CA HIS A 27 5.61 13.85 14.39
C HIS A 27 4.67 13.41 13.28
N ILE A 28 4.71 12.12 12.92
CA ILE A 28 3.82 11.54 11.92
C ILE A 28 2.41 11.43 12.52
N THR A 29 1.42 11.92 11.81
CA THR A 29 0.01 11.93 12.21
C THR A 29 -0.84 10.95 11.43
N LYS A 30 -0.42 10.64 10.17
CA LYS A 30 -1.16 9.74 9.28
C LYS A 30 -0.21 9.09 8.29
N VAL A 31 -0.49 7.83 7.99
CA VAL A 31 0.14 7.08 6.89
C VAL A 31 -0.97 6.41 6.09
N TYR A 32 -0.95 6.57 4.78
CA TYR A 32 -1.93 5.91 3.92
C TYR A 32 -1.33 5.60 2.55
N GLY A 33 -1.92 4.64 1.85
CA GLY A 33 -1.41 4.32 0.52
C GLY A 33 -1.99 3.08 -0.11
N ILE A 34 -1.53 2.82 -1.32
CA ILE A 34 -1.79 1.60 -2.08
C ILE A 34 -0.69 0.61 -1.69
N LEU A 35 -1.05 -0.38 -0.89
CA LEU A 35 -0.12 -1.34 -0.29
C LEU A 35 -0.17 -2.74 -0.93
N ASN A 36 -1.10 -2.95 -1.87
CA ASN A 36 -1.25 -4.21 -2.59
C ASN A 36 -1.34 -3.95 -4.11
N GLY A 37 -0.32 -4.41 -4.85
CA GLY A 37 -0.21 -4.22 -6.29
C GLY A 37 -1.25 -5.00 -7.09
N THR A 38 -1.61 -6.21 -6.66
CA THR A 38 -2.64 -7.05 -7.29
C THR A 38 -3.99 -6.34 -7.30
N CYS A 39 -4.42 -5.83 -6.15
CA CYS A 39 -5.66 -5.06 -6.04
C CYS A 39 -5.63 -3.78 -6.88
N ASN A 40 -4.51 -3.05 -6.86
CA ASN A 40 -4.39 -1.83 -7.67
C ASN A 40 -4.44 -2.12 -9.17
N TYR A 41 -3.81 -3.21 -9.62
CA TYR A 41 -3.91 -3.66 -11.01
C TYR A 41 -5.36 -3.97 -11.39
N ILE A 42 -6.06 -4.78 -10.59
CA ILE A 42 -7.44 -5.18 -10.86
C ILE A 42 -8.35 -3.96 -10.96
N LEU A 43 -8.32 -3.05 -9.96
CA LEU A 43 -9.13 -1.84 -9.97
C LEU A 43 -8.80 -0.93 -11.16
N SER A 44 -7.52 -0.80 -11.51
CA SER A 44 -7.09 0.00 -12.67
C SER A 44 -7.57 -0.56 -14.00
N GLU A 45 -7.54 -1.90 -14.16
CA GLU A 45 -8.04 -2.55 -15.38
C GLU A 45 -9.58 -2.50 -15.45
N MET A 46 -10.29 -2.69 -14.33
CA MET A 46 -11.75 -2.52 -14.29
C MET A 46 -12.17 -1.10 -14.67
N GLU A 47 -11.48 -0.08 -14.15
CA GLU A 47 -11.71 1.33 -14.53
C GLU A 47 -11.55 1.54 -16.03
N LYS A 48 -10.47 0.98 -16.62
CA LYS A 48 -10.10 1.16 -18.03
C LYS A 48 -10.99 0.40 -18.98
N THR A 49 -11.29 -0.88 -18.68
CA THR A 49 -11.98 -1.79 -19.60
C THR A 49 -13.48 -1.84 -19.36
N LYS A 50 -13.96 -1.36 -18.21
CA LYS A 50 -15.34 -1.51 -17.75
C LYS A 50 -15.79 -2.97 -17.64
N ASP A 51 -14.84 -3.88 -17.56
CA ASP A 51 -15.10 -5.30 -17.39
C ASP A 51 -15.35 -5.65 -15.93
N ASN A 52 -15.99 -6.79 -15.68
CA ASN A 52 -16.30 -7.25 -14.33
C ASN A 52 -15.06 -7.80 -13.61
N PHE A 53 -15.13 -7.80 -12.29
CA PHE A 53 -14.06 -8.27 -11.41
C PHE A 53 -13.53 -9.66 -11.78
N LYS A 54 -14.40 -10.63 -12.08
CA LYS A 54 -14.03 -12.02 -12.35
C LYS A 54 -13.16 -12.15 -13.61
N ASN A 55 -13.53 -11.44 -14.67
CA ASN A 55 -12.79 -11.45 -15.93
C ASN A 55 -11.41 -10.82 -15.76
N VAL A 56 -11.36 -9.67 -15.07
CA VAL A 56 -10.11 -8.96 -14.80
C VAL A 56 -9.19 -9.77 -13.88
N LEU A 57 -9.74 -10.44 -12.86
CA LEU A 57 -8.97 -11.35 -12.01
C LEU A 57 -8.35 -12.50 -12.81
N THR A 58 -9.12 -13.11 -13.71
CA THR A 58 -8.61 -14.18 -14.59
C THR A 58 -7.46 -13.69 -15.47
N LYS A 59 -7.55 -12.45 -15.98
CA LYS A 59 -6.49 -11.80 -16.75
C LYS A 59 -5.25 -11.54 -15.87
N ALA A 60 -5.44 -11.03 -14.64
CA ALA A 60 -4.36 -10.79 -13.70
C ALA A 60 -3.59 -12.08 -13.36
N GLN A 61 -4.31 -13.19 -13.17
CA GLN A 61 -3.71 -14.50 -12.93
C GLN A 61 -2.89 -15.00 -14.14
N LYS A 62 -3.40 -14.86 -15.36
CA LYS A 62 -2.65 -15.21 -16.58
C LYS A 62 -1.37 -14.40 -16.77
N LEU A 63 -1.36 -13.15 -16.32
CA LEU A 63 -0.20 -12.26 -16.38
C LEU A 63 0.76 -12.42 -15.19
N GLY A 64 0.43 -13.26 -14.22
CA GLY A 64 1.25 -13.46 -13.01
C GLY A 64 1.13 -12.33 -11.96
N TYR A 65 0.16 -11.43 -12.08
CA TYR A 65 -0.09 -10.36 -11.11
C TYR A 65 -1.00 -10.79 -9.95
N ALA A 66 -1.68 -11.92 -10.08
CA ALA A 66 -2.43 -12.56 -9.02
C ALA A 66 -2.06 -14.04 -8.95
N GLU A 67 -2.00 -14.59 -7.74
CA GLU A 67 -1.69 -16.00 -7.55
C GLU A 67 -2.74 -16.91 -8.23
N PRO A 68 -2.31 -18.05 -8.83
CA PRO A 68 -3.23 -19.06 -9.34
C PRO A 68 -4.10 -19.63 -8.21
N GLY A 69 -5.38 -19.84 -8.48
CA GLY A 69 -6.32 -20.37 -7.50
C GLY A 69 -7.08 -19.29 -6.77
N ASN A 70 -6.85 -19.10 -5.48
CA ASN A 70 -7.65 -18.18 -4.68
C ASN A 70 -6.78 -17.15 -3.93
N PRO A 71 -6.51 -15.98 -4.53
CA PRO A 71 -5.72 -14.91 -3.92
C PRO A 71 -6.52 -14.14 -2.84
N LYS A 72 -7.27 -14.86 -1.99
CA LYS A 72 -8.15 -14.25 -0.98
C LYS A 72 -7.43 -13.27 -0.06
N LEU A 73 -6.19 -13.56 0.33
CA LEU A 73 -5.43 -12.70 1.24
C LEU A 73 -5.16 -11.32 0.63
N ASP A 74 -4.99 -11.26 -0.67
CA ASP A 74 -4.84 -9.99 -1.39
C ASP A 74 -6.20 -9.30 -1.54
N LEU A 75 -7.17 -10.02 -2.10
CA LEU A 75 -8.43 -9.45 -2.57
C LEU A 75 -9.33 -8.96 -1.43
N ASN A 76 -9.30 -9.61 -0.27
CA ASN A 76 -10.07 -9.21 0.91
C ASN A 76 -9.37 -8.16 1.79
N GLY A 77 -8.14 -7.75 1.43
CA GLY A 77 -7.39 -6.70 2.13
C GLY A 77 -6.51 -7.17 3.29
N TYR A 78 -6.37 -8.46 3.55
CA TYR A 78 -5.54 -8.98 4.65
C TYR A 78 -4.07 -8.60 4.51
N ASP A 79 -3.50 -8.77 3.32
CA ASP A 79 -2.11 -8.38 3.03
C ASP A 79 -1.91 -6.88 3.29
N ALA A 80 -2.80 -6.04 2.76
CA ALA A 80 -2.74 -4.61 2.99
C ALA A 80 -2.88 -4.23 4.47
N LEU A 81 -3.77 -4.91 5.23
CA LEU A 81 -3.96 -4.66 6.65
C LEU A 81 -2.72 -5.06 7.48
N ALA A 82 -2.07 -6.18 7.16
CA ALA A 82 -0.82 -6.57 7.80
C ALA A 82 0.26 -5.50 7.61
N LYS A 83 0.37 -4.95 6.41
CA LYS A 83 1.28 -3.85 6.10
C LYS A 83 0.92 -2.55 6.83
N VAL A 84 -0.37 -2.21 6.92
CA VAL A 84 -0.86 -1.06 7.72
C VAL A 84 -0.43 -1.19 9.17
N LYS A 85 -0.57 -2.36 9.78
CA LYS A 85 -0.18 -2.59 11.18
C LYS A 85 1.32 -2.39 11.40
N ILE A 86 2.16 -2.85 10.46
CA ILE A 86 3.61 -2.63 10.53
C ILE A 86 3.93 -1.13 10.45
N LEU A 87 3.33 -0.42 9.47
CA LEU A 87 3.52 1.02 9.31
C LEU A 87 3.04 1.79 10.53
N SER A 88 1.90 1.42 11.07
CA SER A 88 1.31 1.98 12.29
C SER A 88 2.24 1.86 13.50
N ALA A 89 2.75 0.65 13.74
CA ALA A 89 3.67 0.39 14.84
C ALA A 89 4.94 1.24 14.75
N LEU A 90 5.48 1.42 13.54
CA LEU A 90 6.68 2.21 13.31
C LEU A 90 6.43 3.72 13.37
N ALA A 91 5.38 4.20 12.69
CA ALA A 91 5.10 5.63 12.58
C ALA A 91 4.66 6.25 13.93
N PHE A 92 3.96 5.49 14.74
CA PHE A 92 3.40 5.97 16.01
C PHE A 92 4.08 5.40 17.25
N ASN A 93 5.16 4.64 17.06
CA ASN A 93 5.88 3.96 18.15
C ASN A 93 4.93 3.17 19.09
N LYS A 94 3.99 2.44 18.48
CA LYS A 94 3.00 1.61 19.19
C LYS A 94 3.34 0.13 19.01
N ARG A 95 2.92 -0.70 19.96
CA ARG A 95 2.96 -2.15 19.77
C ARG A 95 1.96 -2.55 18.68
N LEU A 96 2.25 -3.62 17.94
CA LEU A 96 1.31 -4.20 16.98
C LEU A 96 -0.02 -4.46 17.69
N SER A 97 -1.06 -3.83 17.19
CA SER A 97 -2.40 -3.94 17.75
C SER A 97 -3.09 -5.20 17.25
N ASN A 98 -3.70 -5.96 18.16
CA ASN A 98 -4.66 -7.01 17.84
C ASN A 98 -6.10 -6.47 17.76
N SER A 99 -6.29 -5.15 17.81
CA SER A 99 -7.62 -4.53 17.70
C SER A 99 -8.27 -4.87 16.36
N VAL A 100 -9.58 -4.96 16.37
CA VAL A 100 -10.38 -5.13 15.16
C VAL A 100 -10.26 -3.85 14.34
N SER A 101 -9.58 -3.97 13.20
CA SER A 101 -9.49 -2.90 12.23
C SER A 101 -10.61 -3.06 11.20
N LEU A 102 -11.13 -1.98 10.65
CA LEU A 102 -12.04 -2.06 9.51
C LEU A 102 -11.27 -2.64 8.31
N MET A 103 -11.78 -3.71 7.76
CA MET A 103 -11.20 -4.35 6.57
C MET A 103 -12.28 -4.71 5.58
N GLU A 104 -12.14 -4.18 4.37
CA GLU A 104 -12.99 -4.48 3.22
C GLU A 104 -12.11 -4.64 1.98
N GLY A 105 -12.31 -5.73 1.23
CA GLY A 105 -11.61 -6.01 0.00
C GLY A 105 -12.26 -5.38 -1.22
N ILE A 106 -11.82 -5.82 -2.42
CA ILE A 106 -12.26 -5.27 -3.70
C ILE A 106 -13.28 -6.15 -4.42
N GLU A 107 -13.66 -7.29 -3.85
CA GLU A 107 -14.49 -8.29 -4.52
C GLU A 107 -15.93 -7.80 -4.83
N ASN A 108 -16.41 -6.84 -4.05
CA ASN A 108 -17.74 -6.24 -4.21
C ASN A 108 -17.77 -4.99 -5.09
N VAL A 109 -16.62 -4.56 -5.62
CA VAL A 109 -16.56 -3.39 -6.51
C VAL A 109 -17.06 -3.78 -7.90
N GLU A 110 -18.07 -3.05 -8.38
CA GLU A 110 -18.73 -3.32 -9.65
C GLU A 110 -18.34 -2.30 -10.72
N PRO A 111 -18.47 -2.62 -12.02
CA PRO A 111 -18.21 -1.67 -13.12
C PRO A 111 -19.00 -0.36 -12.99
N LYS A 112 -20.22 -0.42 -12.47
CA LYS A 112 -21.08 0.75 -12.24
C LYS A 112 -20.48 1.73 -11.23
N ASP A 113 -19.73 1.25 -10.24
CA ASP A 113 -19.07 2.12 -9.26
C ASP A 113 -18.01 3.02 -9.93
N PHE A 114 -17.31 2.49 -10.94
CA PHE A 114 -16.36 3.28 -11.72
C PHE A 114 -17.03 4.32 -12.60
N GLU A 115 -18.21 4.05 -13.12
CA GLU A 115 -19.00 5.05 -13.89
C GLU A 115 -19.41 6.20 -12.98
N ILE A 116 -19.91 5.91 -11.78
CA ILE A 116 -20.29 6.92 -10.78
C ILE A 116 -19.06 7.72 -10.33
N ALA A 117 -17.95 7.02 -10.02
CA ALA A 117 -16.71 7.67 -9.62
C ALA A 117 -16.20 8.63 -10.72
N ASP A 118 -16.28 8.21 -11.99
CA ASP A 118 -15.86 9.01 -13.14
C ASP A 118 -16.66 10.30 -13.27
N GLN A 119 -18.00 10.24 -13.13
CA GLN A 119 -18.88 11.41 -13.13
C GLN A 119 -18.53 12.41 -12.02
N LEU A 120 -18.01 11.94 -10.90
CA LEU A 120 -17.57 12.77 -9.77
C LEU A 120 -16.10 13.22 -9.88
N ASN A 121 -15.42 12.92 -10.98
CA ASN A 121 -13.97 13.14 -11.16
C ASN A 121 -13.12 12.44 -10.08
N LEU A 122 -13.54 11.23 -9.67
CA LEU A 122 -12.89 10.39 -8.67
C LEU A 122 -12.42 9.08 -9.29
N ARG A 123 -11.55 8.37 -8.58
CA ARG A 123 -11.10 6.99 -8.84
C ARG A 123 -11.30 6.13 -7.62
N ILE A 124 -11.49 4.84 -7.84
CA ILE A 124 -11.56 3.84 -6.77
C ILE A 124 -10.17 3.25 -6.56
N LYS A 125 -9.67 3.31 -5.33
CA LYS A 125 -8.39 2.70 -4.91
C LYS A 125 -8.59 1.93 -3.60
N LEU A 126 -7.96 0.77 -3.47
CA LEU A 126 -7.87 0.10 -2.17
C LEU A 126 -6.78 0.78 -1.36
N LEU A 127 -7.15 1.47 -0.29
CA LEU A 127 -6.21 2.16 0.58
C LEU A 127 -6.08 1.47 1.93
N GLY A 128 -4.83 1.26 2.34
CA GLY A 128 -4.49 1.05 3.73
C GLY A 128 -4.25 2.39 4.40
N ILE A 129 -4.88 2.63 5.54
CA ILE A 129 -4.85 3.92 6.24
C ILE A 129 -4.61 3.67 7.72
N THR A 130 -3.65 4.39 8.30
CA THR A 130 -3.45 4.45 9.74
C THR A 130 -3.22 5.90 10.18
N GLU A 131 -3.92 6.31 11.23
CA GLU A 131 -3.88 7.69 11.71
C GLU A 131 -4.22 7.78 13.20
N ILE A 132 -3.76 8.86 13.85
CA ILE A 132 -4.13 9.18 15.23
C ILE A 132 -5.14 10.33 15.20
N ILE A 133 -6.36 10.05 15.69
CA ILE A 133 -7.43 11.02 15.84
C ILE A 133 -7.82 11.07 17.32
N ASN A 134 -7.80 12.25 17.93
CA ASN A 134 -8.12 12.43 19.35
C ASN A 134 -7.37 11.44 20.27
N ASN A 135 -6.09 11.27 20.01
CA ASN A 135 -5.17 10.35 20.73
C ASN A 135 -5.53 8.87 20.63
N LYS A 136 -6.42 8.47 19.72
CA LYS A 136 -6.78 7.09 19.40
C LYS A 136 -6.21 6.68 18.07
N LEU A 137 -5.68 5.46 17.99
CA LEU A 137 -5.17 4.86 16.77
C LEU A 137 -6.31 4.25 15.98
N PHE A 138 -6.37 4.59 14.68
CA PHE A 138 -7.29 4.02 13.71
C PHE A 138 -6.49 3.33 12.61
N GLU A 139 -6.87 2.11 12.30
CA GLU A 139 -6.28 1.27 11.25
C GLU A 139 -7.41 0.73 10.39
N ARG A 140 -7.34 0.93 9.08
CA ARG A 140 -8.38 0.45 8.16
C ARG A 140 -7.84 0.18 6.76
N VAL A 141 -8.48 -0.75 6.09
CA VAL A 141 -8.27 -1.06 4.66
C VAL A 141 -9.63 -1.17 4.01
N HIS A 142 -9.89 -0.37 3.01
CA HIS A 142 -11.13 -0.44 2.23
C HIS A 142 -11.01 0.30 0.88
N PRO A 143 -11.88 0.02 -0.09
CA PRO A 143 -12.01 0.83 -1.29
C PRO A 143 -12.33 2.29 -0.92
N CYS A 144 -11.61 3.22 -1.52
CA CYS A 144 -11.74 4.66 -1.29
C CYS A 144 -11.95 5.38 -2.61
N LEU A 145 -12.80 6.40 -2.59
CA LEU A 145 -12.90 7.38 -3.66
C LEU A 145 -11.81 8.44 -3.49
N VAL A 146 -10.93 8.56 -4.47
CA VAL A 146 -9.81 9.53 -4.46
C VAL A 146 -9.91 10.48 -5.66
N LYS A 147 -9.50 11.73 -5.50
CA LYS A 147 -9.49 12.69 -6.61
C LYS A 147 -8.50 12.26 -7.70
N LYS A 148 -8.90 12.34 -8.96
CA LYS A 148 -8.05 11.94 -10.11
C LYS A 148 -6.75 12.75 -10.20
N ASN A 149 -6.76 14.02 -9.81
CA ASN A 149 -5.62 14.92 -9.88
C ASN A 149 -4.70 14.87 -8.65
N THR A 150 -4.76 13.81 -7.84
CA THR A 150 -3.85 13.60 -6.71
C THR A 150 -2.76 12.57 -7.03
N TYR A 151 -1.68 12.58 -6.26
CA TYR A 151 -0.62 11.57 -6.39
C TYR A 151 -1.19 10.15 -6.33
N ILE A 152 -1.96 9.85 -5.28
CA ILE A 152 -2.54 8.52 -5.07
C ILE A 152 -3.55 8.14 -6.16
N GLY A 153 -4.30 9.11 -6.69
CA GLY A 153 -5.24 8.89 -7.78
C GLY A 153 -4.56 8.49 -9.10
N ASN A 154 -3.32 8.93 -9.33
CA ASN A 154 -2.58 8.64 -10.55
C ASN A 154 -1.73 7.36 -10.50
N VAL A 155 -1.66 6.70 -9.36
CA VAL A 155 -0.95 5.42 -9.23
C VAL A 155 -1.75 4.30 -9.88
N GLY A 156 -1.30 3.79 -11.00
CA GLY A 156 -1.96 2.72 -11.77
C GLY A 156 -1.17 1.41 -11.81
N GLY A 157 -1.76 0.39 -12.43
CA GLY A 157 -1.13 -0.91 -12.63
C GLY A 157 -0.76 -1.59 -11.32
N VAL A 158 0.40 -2.24 -11.30
CA VAL A 158 0.92 -2.97 -10.12
C VAL A 158 1.67 -2.08 -9.11
N MET A 159 1.74 -0.78 -9.37
CA MET A 159 2.50 0.15 -8.54
C MET A 159 1.88 0.34 -7.16
N ASN A 160 2.74 0.47 -6.16
CA ASN A 160 2.40 0.86 -4.81
C ASN A 160 2.79 2.33 -4.58
N ALA A 161 2.10 2.98 -3.64
CA ALA A 161 2.48 4.30 -3.15
C ALA A 161 2.11 4.43 -1.68
N VAL A 162 2.96 5.10 -0.92
CA VAL A 162 2.73 5.41 0.50
C VAL A 162 2.90 6.90 0.71
N ILE A 163 1.95 7.49 1.39
CA ILE A 163 1.93 8.89 1.76
C ILE A 163 2.01 9.01 3.27
N LEU A 164 2.93 9.84 3.73
CA LEU A 164 3.17 10.15 5.13
C LEU A 164 2.78 11.60 5.36
N GLU A 165 1.91 11.86 6.32
CA GLU A 165 1.59 13.22 6.79
C GLU A 165 2.17 13.42 8.19
N GLY A 166 2.87 14.53 8.40
CA GLY A 166 3.51 14.81 9.70
C GLY A 166 3.93 16.26 9.85
N LYS A 167 4.45 16.60 11.03
CA LYS A 167 4.93 17.93 11.37
C LYS A 167 6.39 17.85 11.84
N PRO A 168 7.28 18.72 11.37
CA PRO A 168 7.07 19.84 10.44
C PRO A 168 7.16 19.46 8.95
N VAL A 169 7.41 18.18 8.58
CA VAL A 169 7.71 17.75 7.20
C VAL A 169 6.56 17.99 6.20
N GLY A 170 5.31 18.07 6.66
CA GLY A 170 4.15 18.12 5.77
C GLY A 170 3.82 16.74 5.18
N GLU A 171 3.61 16.69 3.88
CA GLU A 171 3.32 15.46 3.14
C GLU A 171 4.57 14.95 2.42
N SER A 172 4.85 13.66 2.56
CA SER A 172 5.91 12.95 1.85
C SER A 172 5.31 11.78 1.08
N VAL A 173 5.63 11.67 -0.21
CA VAL A 173 5.10 10.65 -1.11
C VAL A 173 6.23 9.74 -1.58
N LEU A 174 6.05 8.43 -1.41
CA LEU A 174 6.96 7.42 -1.94
C LEU A 174 6.16 6.49 -2.87
N GLN A 175 6.66 6.29 -4.08
CA GLN A 175 6.05 5.42 -5.06
C GLN A 175 7.09 4.48 -5.65
N GLY A 176 6.70 3.26 -5.96
CA GLY A 176 7.56 2.25 -6.56
C GLY A 176 6.84 0.92 -6.78
N GLU A 177 7.59 -0.06 -7.24
CA GLU A 177 7.09 -1.43 -7.37
C GLU A 177 6.97 -2.06 -5.98
N GLY A 178 5.76 -2.52 -5.65
CA GLY A 178 5.43 -3.06 -4.33
C GLY A 178 5.79 -4.54 -4.15
N ALA A 179 6.13 -5.24 -5.24
CA ALA A 179 6.47 -6.65 -5.26
C ALA A 179 7.37 -6.98 -6.46
N GLY A 180 7.91 -8.19 -6.46
CA GLY A 180 8.78 -8.70 -7.52
C GLY A 180 10.20 -8.99 -7.05
N PRO A 181 10.94 -9.87 -7.75
CA PRO A 181 12.28 -10.27 -7.33
C PRO A 181 13.28 -9.11 -7.38
N GLU A 182 13.26 -8.30 -8.41
CA GLU A 182 14.19 -7.17 -8.57
C GLU A 182 14.00 -6.07 -7.53
N PRO A 183 12.79 -5.51 -7.31
CA PRO A 183 12.56 -4.51 -6.29
C PRO A 183 12.90 -5.01 -4.88
N THR A 184 12.54 -6.25 -4.57
CA THR A 184 12.78 -6.87 -3.26
C THR A 184 14.29 -7.12 -3.02
N SER A 185 15.00 -7.57 -4.05
CA SER A 185 16.46 -7.81 -3.95
C SER A 185 17.22 -6.50 -3.81
N SER A 186 16.83 -5.43 -4.50
CA SER A 186 17.45 -4.11 -4.41
C SER A 186 17.49 -3.59 -2.97
N VAL A 187 16.39 -3.69 -2.24
CA VAL A 187 16.32 -3.26 -0.84
C VAL A 187 17.20 -4.13 0.06
N SER A 188 17.24 -5.43 -0.19
CA SER A 188 18.08 -6.39 0.55
C SER A 188 19.56 -6.15 0.30
N TYR A 189 19.97 -5.91 -0.95
CA TYR A 189 21.36 -5.62 -1.33
C TYR A 189 21.87 -4.33 -0.73
N THR A 190 21.09 -3.28 -0.70
CA THR A 190 21.45 -2.02 -0.06
C THR A 190 21.81 -2.21 1.41
N HIS A 191 21.09 -3.11 2.09
CA HIS A 191 21.37 -3.42 3.49
C HIS A 191 22.68 -4.20 3.68
N LEU A 192 22.94 -5.18 2.83
CA LEU A 192 24.19 -5.98 2.88
C LEU A 192 25.41 -5.07 2.66
N ARG A 193 25.38 -4.24 1.65
CA ARG A 193 26.47 -3.27 1.38
C ARG A 193 26.73 -2.30 2.53
N ALA A 194 25.68 -1.84 3.19
CA ALA A 194 25.83 -0.94 4.34
C ALA A 194 26.53 -1.61 5.53
N HIS A 195 26.46 -2.94 5.65
CA HIS A 195 27.15 -3.69 6.70
C HIS A 195 28.59 -4.06 6.32
N GLU A 196 28.90 -4.23 5.04
CA GLU A 196 30.25 -4.56 4.57
C GLU A 196 31.23 -3.37 4.73
N THR A 197 30.73 -2.13 4.73
CA THR A 197 31.56 -0.92 4.91
C THR A 197 31.94 -0.64 6.37
N TRP A 198 31.49 -1.41 7.33
CA TRP A 198 31.83 -1.25 8.76
C TRP A 198 32.94 -2.19 9.23
N SER A 199 33.62 -2.89 8.31
CA SER A 199 34.72 -3.82 8.61
C SER A 199 36.13 -3.27 8.32
N TYR A 200 36.28 -1.95 8.32
CA TYR A 200 37.59 -1.31 8.24
C TYR A 200 37.75 -0.29 9.36
#